data_4be4c061c07f5a4b973eaf7d347a28ea
#
_entry.id   4be4c061c07f5a4b973eaf7d347a28ea
#
_cell.length_a   1.000
_cell.length_b   1.000
_cell.length_c   1.000
_cell.angle_alpha   90.00
_cell.angle_beta   90.00
_cell.angle_gamma   90.00
#
_symmetry.space_group_name_H-M   'P 1'
#
loop_
_entity.id
_entity.type
_entity.pdbx_description
1 polymer ?
#
loop_
_entity_poly.entity_id
_entity_poly.type
_entity_poly.pdbx_seq_one_letter_code
_entity_poly.pdbx_strand_id
1 'polypeptide(L)' 'MTRDEIIKLERYLQRVFRLPALEVKQRPRKEDSAEVYVGDEFIGVLFRDDDEGEIAYQFQMAILDYDLGT' A
#
# COMPACT_ATOMS: atom_id res chain seq x y z
N MET A 1 0.77 2.31 11.36
CA MET A 1 -0.62 2.60 10.98
C MET A 1 -1.57 1.82 11.85
N THR A 2 -2.72 2.41 12.15
CA THR A 2 -3.73 1.69 12.91
C THR A 2 -4.43 0.65 12.04
N ARG A 3 -5.07 -0.29 12.70
CA ARG A 3 -5.86 -1.30 11.99
C ARG A 3 -6.95 -0.65 11.13
N ASP A 4 -7.56 0.42 11.65
CA ASP A 4 -8.61 1.13 10.94
C ASP A 4 -8.07 1.79 9.67
N GLU A 5 -6.89 2.38 9.74
CA GLU A 5 -6.23 2.95 8.56
C GLU A 5 -5.95 1.88 7.52
N ILE A 6 -5.46 0.73 7.95
CA ILE A 6 -5.17 -0.39 7.06
C ILE A 6 -6.42 -0.83 6.30
N ILE A 7 -7.52 -1.00 7.03
CA ILE A 7 -8.78 -1.44 6.43
C ILE A 7 -9.30 -0.41 5.43
N LYS A 8 -9.25 0.85 5.79
CA LYS A 8 -9.73 1.93 4.91
C LYS A 8 -8.89 2.04 3.65
N LEU A 9 -7.58 1.95 3.78
CA LEU A 9 -6.67 2.01 2.64
C LEU A 9 -6.89 0.83 1.71
N GLU A 10 -7.06 -0.36 2.27
CA GLU A 10 -7.30 -1.55 1.47
C GLU A 10 -8.58 -1.42 0.64
N ARG A 11 -9.66 -0.98 1.28
CA ARG A 11 -10.93 -0.79 0.57
C ARG A 11 -10.83 0.25 -0.52
N TYR A 12 -10.14 1.35 -0.22
CA TYR A 12 -9.95 2.42 -1.19
C TYR A 12 -9.18 1.94 -2.41
N LEU A 13 -8.06 1.26 -2.19
CA LEU A 13 -7.21 0.77 -3.27
C LEU A 13 -7.90 -0.33 -4.08
N GLN A 14 -8.64 -1.22 -3.42
CA GLN A 14 -9.43 -2.24 -4.11
C GLN A 14 -10.40 -1.59 -5.10
N ARG A 15 -11.05 -0.52 -4.67
CA ARG A 15 -12.02 0.18 -5.50
C ARG A 15 -11.35 0.93 -6.64
N VAL A 16 -10.31 1.71 -6.33
CA VAL A 16 -9.63 2.55 -7.31
C VAL A 16 -8.98 1.71 -8.40
N PHE A 17 -8.31 0.64 -8.01
CA PHE A 17 -7.65 -0.24 -8.96
C PHE A 17 -8.56 -1.34 -9.51
N ARG A 18 -9.77 -1.46 -8.97
CA ARG A 18 -10.71 -2.52 -9.36
C ARG A 18 -10.08 -3.90 -9.21
N LEU A 19 -9.42 -4.10 -8.07
CA LEU A 19 -8.71 -5.34 -7.75
C LEU A 19 -9.18 -5.84 -6.39
N PRO A 20 -10.23 -6.68 -6.36
CA PRO A 20 -10.71 -7.23 -5.09
C PRO A 20 -9.67 -8.05 -4.33
N ALA A 21 -8.69 -8.58 -5.03
CA ALA A 21 -7.63 -9.39 -4.42
C ALA A 21 -6.51 -8.56 -3.80
N LEU A 22 -6.56 -7.23 -3.91
CA LEU A 22 -5.56 -6.37 -3.32
C LEU A 22 -5.67 -6.40 -1.80
N GLU A 23 -4.54 -6.56 -1.13
CA GLU A 23 -4.46 -6.59 0.32
C GLU A 23 -3.45 -5.57 0.82
N VAL A 24 -3.76 -4.94 1.95
CA VAL A 24 -2.83 -4.06 2.64
C VAL A 24 -2.46 -4.74 3.96
N LYS A 25 -1.17 -4.93 4.18
CA LYS A 25 -0.66 -5.61 5.37
C LYS A 25 0.23 -4.68 6.17
N GLN A 26 0.02 -4.66 7.48
CA GLN A 26 0.84 -3.83 8.36
C GLN A 26 2.24 -4.41 8.48
N ARG A 27 3.23 -3.52 8.52
CA ARG A 27 4.62 -3.92 8.73
C ARG A 27 4.90 -4.00 10.22
N PRO A 28 5.46 -5.11 10.73
CA PRO A 28 5.58 -5.33 12.18
C PRO A 28 6.36 -4.27 12.94
N ARG A 29 7.34 -3.62 12.32
CA ARG A 29 8.20 -2.66 13.00
C ARG A 29 8.21 -1.29 12.35
N LYS A 30 7.25 -1.01 11.50
CA LYS A 30 7.18 0.24 10.75
C LYS A 30 5.78 0.83 10.93
N GLU A 31 5.66 1.75 11.86
CA GLU A 31 4.34 2.29 12.22
C GLU A 31 3.73 3.16 11.14
N ASP A 32 4.56 3.78 10.31
CA ASP A 32 4.09 4.74 9.31
C ASP A 32 4.01 4.17 7.90
N SER A 33 4.11 2.84 7.78
CA SER A 33 4.05 2.24 6.47
C SER A 33 3.34 0.89 6.50
N ALA A 34 2.88 0.46 5.32
CA ALA A 34 2.22 -0.81 5.15
C ALA A 34 2.59 -1.37 3.78
N GLU A 35 2.48 -2.68 3.65
CA GLU A 35 2.79 -3.36 2.40
C GLU A 35 1.53 -3.65 1.62
N VAL A 36 1.63 -3.57 0.30
CA VAL A 36 0.51 -3.84 -0.59
C VAL A 36 0.80 -5.09 -1.42
N TYR A 37 -0.16 -5.99 -1.44
CA TYR A 37 -0.07 -7.26 -2.17
C TYR A 37 -1.26 -7.39 -3.10
N VAL A 38 -1.05 -8.05 -4.23
CA VAL A 38 -2.14 -8.51 -5.10
C VAL A 38 -1.95 -10.00 -5.28
N GLY A 39 -2.93 -10.77 -4.82
CA GLY A 39 -2.73 -12.19 -4.64
C GLY A 39 -1.62 -12.39 -3.61
N ASP A 40 -0.64 -13.18 -3.93
CA ASP A 40 0.51 -13.37 -3.04
C ASP A 40 1.71 -12.53 -3.45
N GLU A 41 1.53 -11.65 -4.43
CA GLU A 41 2.63 -10.86 -4.95
C GLU A 41 2.73 -9.51 -4.26
N PHE A 42 3.90 -9.20 -3.72
CA PHE A 42 4.19 -7.90 -3.15
C PHE A 42 4.33 -6.89 -4.28
N ILE A 43 3.57 -5.81 -4.22
CA ILE A 43 3.60 -4.80 -5.28
C ILE A 43 4.08 -3.42 -4.84
N GLY A 44 4.05 -3.12 -3.57
CA GLY A 44 4.52 -1.81 -3.16
C GLY A 44 4.30 -1.52 -1.69
N VAL A 45 4.61 -0.29 -1.32
CA VAL A 45 4.54 0.17 0.07
C VAL A 45 3.75 1.46 0.14
N LEU A 46 2.90 1.55 1.15
CA LEU A 46 2.19 2.77 1.49
C LEU A 46 2.91 3.47 2.63
N PHE A 47 3.10 4.77 2.50
CA PHE A 47 3.71 5.59 3.54
C PHE A 47 2.70 6.64 3.99
N ARG A 48 2.53 6.77 5.29
CA ARG A 48 1.72 7.83 5.84
C ARG A 48 2.54 9.11 5.89
N ASP A 49 1.97 10.16 5.37
CA ASP A 49 2.60 11.47 5.34
C ASP A 49 1.64 12.45 6.02
N ASP A 50 2.04 12.96 7.17
CA ASP A 50 1.22 13.92 7.91
C ASP A 50 1.88 15.29 8.04
N ASP A 51 2.84 15.57 7.18
CA ASP A 51 3.46 16.88 7.13
C ASP A 51 2.41 17.93 6.74
N GLU A 52 2.62 19.15 7.21
CA GLU A 52 1.72 20.27 6.88
C GLU A 52 0.32 20.13 7.46
N GLY A 53 0.14 19.26 8.45
CA GLY A 53 -1.12 19.18 9.18
C GLY A 53 -2.24 18.43 8.50
N GLU A 54 -1.99 17.88 7.31
CA GLU A 54 -2.97 17.10 6.58
C GLU A 54 -2.43 15.70 6.34
N ILE A 55 -3.22 14.69 6.65
CA ILE A 55 -2.79 13.31 6.49
C ILE A 55 -3.00 12.87 5.05
N ALA A 56 -1.92 12.39 4.43
CA ALA A 56 -1.97 11.79 3.10
C ALA A 56 -1.24 10.46 3.15
N TYR A 57 -1.48 9.62 2.17
CA TYR A 57 -0.79 8.34 2.06
C TYR A 57 -0.18 8.26 0.68
N GLN A 58 1.11 7.93 0.63
CA GLN A 58 1.84 7.82 -0.62
C GLN A 58 2.03 6.34 -0.94
N PHE A 59 1.68 5.95 -2.15
CA PHE A 59 1.91 4.58 -2.60
C PHE A 59 3.14 4.56 -3.50
N GLN A 60 4.11 3.75 -3.14
CA GLN A 60 5.34 3.62 -3.90
C GLN A 60 5.49 2.19 -4.39
N MET A 61 5.69 2.04 -5.68
CA MET A 61 5.85 0.76 -6.32
C MET A 61 7.14 0.77 -7.14
N ALA A 62 8.01 -0.19 -6.87
CA ALA A 62 9.23 -0.35 -7.66
C ALA A 62 8.95 -1.31 -8.81
N ILE A 63 9.18 -0.84 -10.02
CA ILE A 63 9.05 -1.68 -11.21
C ILE A 63 10.45 -1.92 -11.72
N LEU A 64 10.92 -3.15 -11.59
CA LEU A 64 12.27 -3.48 -12.01
C LEU A 64 12.31 -3.71 -13.51
N ASP A 65 13.42 -3.31 -14.11
CA ASP A 65 13.62 -3.55 -15.53
C ASP A 65 13.47 -5.02 -15.87
N TYR A 66 13.93 -5.87 -14.96
CA TYR A 66 13.77 -7.30 -15.08
C TYR A 66 12.31 -7.74 -15.27
N ASP A 67 11.39 -7.06 -14.59
CA ASP A 67 9.96 -7.37 -14.70
C ASP A 67 9.38 -7.01 -16.06
N LEU A 68 10.02 -6.09 -16.77
CA LEU A 68 9.58 -5.62 -18.06
C LEU A 68 10.19 -6.39 -19.21
N GLY A 69 11.24 -7.13 -18.94
CA GLY A 69 12.09 -7.72 -19.95
C GLY A 69 11.61 -9.03 -20.54
N THR A 70 10.38 -9.32 -20.45
CA THR A 70 9.83 -10.57 -21.00
C THR A 70 9.67 -10.54 -22.50
#